data_45c06618636b2310f63c7dab7f931a26
#
_entry.id   45c06618636b2310f63c7dab7f931a26
#
_cell.length_a   1.000
_cell.length_b   1.000
_cell.length_c   1.000
_cell.angle_alpha   90.00
_cell.angle_beta   90.00
_cell.angle_gamma   90.00
#
_symmetry.space_group_name_H-M   'P 1'
#
loop_
_entity.id
_entity.type
_entity.pdbx_description
1 polymer ?
#
loop_
_entity_poly.entity_id
_entity_poly.type
_entity_poly.pdbx_seq_one_letter_code
_entity_poly.pdbx_strand_id
1 'polypeptide(L)'
;VPTNIAIIAPDGPVLTYGSLKCQVDSLANQLNSFGFGRGDRIAIVLPNGVENIVSFLAVTASGATAAPLNPAYTKEEFVFCLEDANAKAIITSSAANDAINEAIPASMINVSVGLNADEKIRFTCDIHLGLPGTREGSTGDDVALVLHTSGTTSRPKRVPLSHRNLIVGTQNIVDTYELAPEDVSLCVMPLFHIHGLVASTLATLASGGVVVVPAKFNAMDFWSMVEAHCVTWYSAVPTIHQALLHRSKRTAGSSAIAIARQHLRFIRSCSAPFPPEFLIDMENAFGVPVLEAYGMTEAAHQVASNP
;
A
#
# COMPACT_ATOMS: atom_id res chain seq x y z
N VAL A 1 11.27 -17.87 0.99
CA VAL A 1 11.97 -18.58 -0.10
C VAL A 1 11.73 -17.80 -1.40
N PRO A 2 12.75 -17.61 -2.28
CA PRO A 2 12.61 -16.80 -3.51
C PRO A 2 11.48 -17.24 -4.45
N THR A 3 11.10 -18.51 -4.40
CA THR A 3 10.04 -19.11 -5.23
C THR A 3 8.64 -18.95 -4.68
N ASN A 4 8.49 -18.53 -3.41
CA ASN A 4 7.16 -18.31 -2.82
C ASN A 4 6.51 -17.08 -3.45
N ILE A 5 5.19 -17.11 -3.60
CA ILE A 5 4.39 -15.96 -4.05
C ILE A 5 4.48 -14.86 -2.98
N ALA A 6 4.67 -13.62 -3.43
CA ALA A 6 4.68 -12.43 -2.59
C ALA A 6 3.45 -11.55 -2.82
N ILE A 7 3.08 -11.33 -4.09
CA ILE A 7 1.98 -10.44 -4.47
C ILE A 7 1.13 -11.11 -5.53
N ILE A 8 -0.19 -10.98 -5.38
CA ILE A 8 -1.20 -11.38 -6.37
C ILE A 8 -2.05 -10.14 -6.70
N ALA A 9 -2.07 -9.72 -7.95
CA ALA A 9 -3.12 -8.86 -8.47
C ALA A 9 -4.22 -9.74 -9.07
N PRO A 10 -5.46 -9.70 -8.59
CA PRO A 10 -6.53 -10.60 -9.07
C PRO A 10 -6.76 -10.53 -10.59
N ASP A 11 -6.61 -9.34 -11.18
CA ASP A 11 -6.76 -9.10 -12.62
C ASP A 11 -5.43 -8.78 -13.31
N GLY A 12 -4.29 -9.23 -12.74
CA GLY A 12 -2.96 -8.83 -13.17
C GLY A 12 -1.88 -9.86 -12.83
N PRO A 13 -0.62 -9.43 -12.76
CA PRO A 13 0.50 -10.34 -12.55
C PRO A 13 0.55 -10.91 -11.14
N VAL A 14 1.18 -12.09 -11.05
CA VAL A 14 1.58 -12.74 -9.80
C VAL A 14 3.10 -12.65 -9.67
N LEU A 15 3.58 -12.10 -8.56
CA LEU A 15 5.02 -12.00 -8.30
C LEU A 15 5.45 -12.93 -7.17
N THR A 16 6.54 -13.68 -7.42
CA THR A 16 7.27 -14.35 -6.34
C THR A 16 8.19 -13.36 -5.62
N TYR A 17 8.65 -13.68 -4.40
CA TYR A 17 9.67 -12.89 -3.69
C TYR A 17 10.95 -12.69 -4.51
N GLY A 18 11.38 -13.70 -5.26
CA GLY A 18 12.52 -13.59 -6.16
C GLY A 18 12.27 -12.61 -7.30
N SER A 19 11.10 -12.69 -7.95
CA SER A 19 10.70 -11.76 -9.02
C SER A 19 10.53 -10.33 -8.48
N LEU A 20 9.87 -10.17 -7.33
CA LEU A 20 9.71 -8.89 -6.66
C LEU A 20 11.07 -8.23 -6.40
N LYS A 21 12.00 -8.97 -5.77
CA LYS A 21 13.35 -8.46 -5.51
C LYS A 21 14.08 -8.04 -6.79
N CYS A 22 14.07 -8.89 -7.82
CA CYS A 22 14.73 -8.57 -9.09
C CYS A 22 14.13 -7.33 -9.76
N GLN A 23 12.80 -7.16 -9.74
CA GLN A 23 12.13 -5.99 -10.31
C GLN A 23 12.43 -4.73 -9.50
N VAL A 24 12.35 -4.78 -8.17
CA VAL A 24 12.70 -3.66 -7.28
C VAL A 24 14.15 -3.21 -7.51
N ASP A 25 15.11 -4.13 -7.52
CA ASP A 25 16.52 -3.81 -7.76
C ASP A 25 16.75 -3.18 -9.14
N SER A 26 16.10 -3.72 -10.17
CA SER A 26 16.18 -3.19 -11.54
C SER A 26 15.64 -1.77 -11.63
N LEU A 27 14.45 -1.54 -11.06
CA LEU A 27 13.80 -0.23 -11.09
C LEU A 27 14.51 0.80 -10.22
N ALA A 28 15.06 0.41 -9.07
CA ALA A 28 15.90 1.27 -8.26
C ALA A 28 17.16 1.73 -9.02
N ASN A 29 17.79 0.80 -9.76
CA ASN A 29 18.92 1.14 -10.63
C ASN A 29 18.50 2.08 -11.78
N GLN A 30 17.30 1.91 -12.36
CA GLN A 30 16.78 2.83 -13.38
C GLN A 30 16.57 4.23 -12.80
N LEU A 31 15.96 4.36 -11.59
CA LEU A 31 15.81 5.65 -10.92
C LEU A 31 17.17 6.32 -10.66
N ASN A 32 18.17 5.57 -10.20
CA ASN A 32 19.51 6.10 -10.02
C ASN A 32 20.13 6.53 -11.37
N SER A 33 19.88 5.78 -12.47
CA SER A 33 20.38 6.17 -13.80
C SER A 33 19.69 7.42 -14.35
N PHE A 34 18.45 7.71 -13.92
CA PHE A 34 17.77 8.98 -14.22
C PHE A 34 18.26 10.14 -13.35
N GLY A 35 19.16 9.89 -12.39
CA GLY A 35 19.73 10.90 -11.49
C GLY A 35 18.96 11.10 -10.19
N PHE A 36 18.09 10.16 -9.81
CA PHE A 36 17.38 10.16 -8.52
C PHE A 36 18.13 9.33 -7.47
N GLY A 37 18.08 9.75 -6.22
CA GLY A 37 18.71 9.03 -5.12
C GLY A 37 18.45 9.70 -3.78
N ARG A 38 19.39 9.55 -2.85
CA ARG A 38 19.31 10.05 -1.49
C ARG A 38 19.03 11.56 -1.44
N GLY A 39 18.00 11.93 -0.67
CA GLY A 39 17.56 13.32 -0.53
C GLY A 39 16.52 13.78 -1.56
N ASP A 40 16.32 13.03 -2.66
CA ASP A 40 15.26 13.31 -3.61
C ASP A 40 13.92 12.77 -3.12
N ARG A 41 12.82 13.42 -3.50
CA ARG A 41 11.47 12.96 -3.23
C ARG A 41 10.75 12.71 -4.55
N ILE A 42 10.10 11.54 -4.63
CA ILE A 42 9.38 11.08 -5.82
C ILE A 42 7.92 10.84 -5.43
N ALA A 43 7.02 11.61 -6.03
CA ALA A 43 5.59 11.38 -5.87
C ALA A 43 5.18 10.10 -6.62
N ILE A 44 4.21 9.36 -6.07
CA ILE A 44 3.66 8.15 -6.69
C ILE A 44 2.16 8.34 -6.79
N VAL A 45 1.63 8.41 -8.02
CA VAL A 45 0.20 8.55 -8.30
C VAL A 45 -0.27 7.37 -9.12
N LEU A 46 -0.56 6.29 -8.42
CA LEU A 46 -0.95 5.00 -9.00
C LEU A 46 -2.16 4.43 -8.23
N PRO A 47 -3.07 3.71 -8.90
CA PRO A 47 -4.08 2.92 -8.23
C PRO A 47 -3.42 1.84 -7.36
N ASN A 48 -4.20 1.18 -6.51
CA ASN A 48 -3.73 -0.03 -5.86
C ASN A 48 -3.34 -1.07 -6.92
N GLY A 49 -2.28 -1.82 -6.67
CA GLY A 49 -1.80 -2.84 -7.59
C GLY A 49 -0.31 -3.12 -7.40
N VAL A 50 0.19 -4.04 -8.21
CA VAL A 50 1.59 -4.45 -8.17
C VAL A 50 2.52 -3.28 -8.51
N GLU A 51 2.13 -2.46 -9.51
CA GLU A 51 2.90 -1.30 -9.96
C GLU A 51 3.13 -0.30 -8.83
N ASN A 52 2.12 -0.08 -7.99
CA ASN A 52 2.23 0.84 -6.85
C ASN A 52 3.20 0.30 -5.80
N ILE A 53 3.03 -0.98 -5.40
CA ILE A 53 3.89 -1.63 -4.40
C ILE A 53 5.34 -1.66 -4.87
N VAL A 54 5.57 -2.10 -6.11
CA VAL A 54 6.92 -2.22 -6.66
C VAL A 54 7.55 -0.84 -6.86
N SER A 55 6.78 0.17 -7.30
CA SER A 55 7.27 1.56 -7.41
C SER A 55 7.68 2.12 -6.05
N PHE A 56 6.87 1.92 -5.00
CA PHE A 56 7.21 2.32 -3.65
C PHE A 56 8.52 1.68 -3.18
N LEU A 57 8.63 0.36 -3.32
CA LEU A 57 9.84 -0.37 -2.91
C LEU A 57 11.07 0.05 -3.74
N ALA A 58 10.91 0.29 -5.05
CA ALA A 58 12.00 0.73 -5.90
C ALA A 58 12.48 2.14 -5.55
N VAL A 59 11.57 3.08 -5.29
CA VAL A 59 11.92 4.44 -4.85
C VAL A 59 12.69 4.39 -3.54
N THR A 60 12.21 3.65 -2.55
CA THR A 60 12.90 3.54 -1.26
C THR A 60 14.23 2.82 -1.38
N ALA A 61 14.34 1.79 -2.23
CA ALA A 61 15.59 1.07 -2.50
C ALA A 61 16.62 1.91 -3.29
N SER A 62 16.17 2.90 -4.08
CA SER A 62 17.06 3.83 -4.79
C SER A 62 17.72 4.86 -3.86
N GLY A 63 17.28 4.95 -2.61
CA GLY A 63 17.68 5.96 -1.64
C GLY A 63 16.77 7.19 -1.62
N ALA A 64 15.83 7.29 -2.55
CA ALA A 64 14.87 8.39 -2.59
C ALA A 64 13.72 8.18 -1.60
N THR A 65 13.02 9.26 -1.29
CA THR A 65 11.82 9.28 -0.46
C THR A 65 10.57 9.12 -1.33
N ALA A 66 9.73 8.16 -1.04
CA ALA A 66 8.45 7.98 -1.70
C ALA A 66 7.38 8.93 -1.11
N ALA A 67 6.57 9.56 -1.97
CA ALA A 67 5.42 10.37 -1.59
C ALA A 67 4.15 9.89 -2.33
N PRO A 68 3.51 8.80 -1.87
CA PRO A 68 2.27 8.32 -2.47
C PRO A 68 1.13 9.33 -2.30
N LEU A 69 0.41 9.62 -3.38
CA LEU A 69 -0.71 10.55 -3.42
C LEU A 69 -1.97 9.84 -3.92
N ASN A 70 -3.12 10.33 -3.47
CA ASN A 70 -4.42 9.81 -3.90
C ASN A 70 -4.64 10.10 -5.40
N PRO A 71 -4.83 9.09 -6.26
CA PRO A 71 -5.10 9.30 -7.69
C PRO A 71 -6.40 10.06 -7.97
N ALA A 72 -7.28 10.20 -6.99
CA ALA A 72 -8.56 10.91 -7.11
C ALA A 72 -8.50 12.38 -6.64
N TYR A 73 -7.31 12.91 -6.35
CA TYR A 73 -7.16 14.32 -6.00
C TYR A 73 -7.57 15.25 -7.15
N THR A 74 -8.04 16.44 -6.80
CA THR A 74 -8.22 17.54 -7.74
C THR A 74 -6.86 18.11 -8.18
N LYS A 75 -6.84 18.90 -9.23
CA LYS A 75 -5.65 19.59 -9.68
C LYS A 75 -4.99 20.41 -8.58
N GLU A 76 -5.80 21.19 -7.83
CA GLU A 76 -5.33 22.04 -6.74
C GLU A 76 -4.70 21.24 -5.60
N GLU A 77 -5.29 20.09 -5.26
CA GLU A 77 -4.74 19.17 -4.25
C GLU A 77 -3.41 18.57 -4.72
N PHE A 78 -3.31 18.18 -6.00
CA PHE A 78 -2.05 17.70 -6.57
C PHE A 78 -0.97 18.78 -6.53
N VAL A 79 -1.27 20.00 -7.00
CA VAL A 79 -0.31 21.11 -6.97
C VAL A 79 0.19 21.33 -5.55
N PHE A 80 -0.72 21.44 -4.58
CA PHE A 80 -0.37 21.62 -3.18
C PHE A 80 0.54 20.48 -2.66
N CYS A 81 0.16 19.22 -2.87
CA CYS A 81 0.91 18.08 -2.36
C CYS A 81 2.28 17.94 -3.01
N LEU A 82 2.40 18.19 -4.31
CA LEU A 82 3.67 18.13 -5.03
C LEU A 82 4.64 19.22 -4.57
N GLU A 83 4.14 20.45 -4.37
CA GLU A 83 4.93 21.58 -3.85
C GLU A 83 5.33 21.34 -2.40
N ASP A 84 4.40 20.97 -1.52
CA ASP A 84 4.68 20.73 -0.10
C ASP A 84 5.64 19.55 0.09
N ALA A 85 5.49 18.48 -0.69
CA ALA A 85 6.44 17.38 -0.70
C ALA A 85 7.81 17.81 -1.24
N ASN A 86 7.91 18.92 -1.96
CA ASN A 86 9.08 19.30 -2.75
C ASN A 86 9.51 18.13 -3.67
N ALA A 87 8.53 17.58 -4.41
CA ALA A 87 8.77 16.43 -5.26
C ALA A 87 9.61 16.82 -6.49
N LYS A 88 10.69 16.10 -6.73
CA LYS A 88 11.57 16.28 -7.89
C LYS A 88 11.04 15.57 -9.13
N ALA A 89 10.35 14.46 -8.91
CA ALA A 89 9.74 13.64 -9.95
C ALA A 89 8.41 13.07 -9.49
N ILE A 90 7.65 12.58 -10.45
CA ILE A 90 6.39 11.89 -10.22
C ILE A 90 6.35 10.59 -11.04
N ILE A 91 5.87 9.52 -10.41
CA ILE A 91 5.58 8.24 -11.08
C ILE A 91 4.08 8.17 -11.35
N THR A 92 3.70 8.04 -12.63
CA THR A 92 2.31 7.91 -13.06
C THR A 92 2.14 6.72 -13.99
N SER A 93 0.91 6.23 -14.16
CA SER A 93 0.59 5.29 -15.24
C SER A 93 0.26 6.04 -16.55
N SER A 94 0.30 5.33 -17.66
CA SER A 94 -0.14 5.88 -18.96
C SER A 94 -1.64 6.26 -19.00
N ALA A 95 -2.42 5.79 -18.01
CA ALA A 95 -3.83 6.10 -17.84
C ALA A 95 -4.06 7.19 -16.75
N ALA A 96 -3.05 8.03 -16.47
CA ALA A 96 -3.18 9.14 -15.54
C ALA A 96 -4.30 10.09 -16.00
N ASN A 97 -5.10 10.59 -15.03
CA ASN A 97 -6.23 11.47 -15.33
C ASN A 97 -5.77 12.90 -15.66
N ASP A 98 -6.67 13.71 -16.22
CA ASP A 98 -6.37 15.08 -16.63
C ASP A 98 -5.95 15.97 -15.46
N ALA A 99 -6.53 15.78 -14.28
CA ALA A 99 -6.22 16.58 -13.10
C ALA A 99 -4.73 16.50 -12.73
N ILE A 100 -4.14 15.30 -12.74
CA ILE A 100 -2.71 15.16 -12.46
C ILE A 100 -1.85 15.66 -13.63
N ASN A 101 -2.25 15.38 -14.89
CA ASN A 101 -1.51 15.84 -16.06
C ASN A 101 -1.41 17.38 -16.10
N GLU A 102 -2.48 18.08 -15.71
CA GLU A 102 -2.50 19.53 -15.61
C GLU A 102 -1.79 20.10 -14.38
N ALA A 103 -1.59 19.29 -13.34
CA ALA A 103 -0.95 19.70 -12.09
C ALA A 103 0.58 19.54 -12.14
N ILE A 104 1.12 18.69 -13.01
CA ILE A 104 2.58 18.44 -13.11
C ILE A 104 3.26 19.70 -13.68
N PRO A 105 4.16 20.37 -12.93
CA PRO A 105 4.94 21.47 -13.45
C PRO A 105 5.83 21.02 -14.62
N ALA A 106 6.01 21.87 -15.63
CA ALA A 106 6.87 21.56 -16.78
C ALA A 106 8.34 21.25 -16.40
N SER A 107 8.77 21.69 -15.24
CA SER A 107 10.12 21.41 -14.69
C SER A 107 10.21 20.08 -13.95
N MET A 108 9.06 19.43 -13.62
CA MET A 108 9.04 18.17 -12.89
C MET A 108 9.22 16.99 -13.85
N ILE A 109 10.04 16.04 -13.46
CA ILE A 109 10.27 14.85 -14.26
C ILE A 109 9.11 13.88 -14.08
N ASN A 110 8.46 13.51 -15.19
CA ASN A 110 7.44 12.48 -15.19
C ASN A 110 8.08 11.13 -15.57
N VAL A 111 7.91 10.15 -14.70
CA VAL A 111 8.32 8.76 -14.90
C VAL A 111 7.06 7.94 -15.12
N SER A 112 6.86 7.45 -16.32
CA SER A 112 5.74 6.56 -16.62
C SER A 112 6.04 5.13 -16.18
N VAL A 113 5.08 4.48 -15.52
CA VAL A 113 5.12 3.07 -15.17
C VAL A 113 4.17 2.26 -16.04
N GLY A 114 4.61 1.08 -16.46
CA GLY A 114 3.79 0.16 -17.23
C GLY A 114 4.38 -1.24 -17.22
N LEU A 115 3.61 -2.21 -17.74
CA LEU A 115 4.07 -3.58 -17.95
C LEU A 115 4.68 -3.71 -19.34
N ASN A 116 5.79 -4.44 -19.44
CA ASN A 116 6.34 -4.85 -20.74
C ASN A 116 5.65 -6.13 -21.24
N ALA A 117 6.08 -6.63 -22.42
CA ALA A 117 5.55 -7.85 -23.02
C ALA A 117 5.75 -9.12 -22.15
N ASP A 118 6.69 -9.10 -21.21
CA ASP A 118 6.96 -10.18 -20.25
C ASP A 118 6.23 -9.98 -18.93
N GLU A 119 5.23 -9.09 -18.87
CA GLU A 119 4.49 -8.69 -17.65
C GLU A 119 5.38 -8.14 -16.51
N LYS A 120 6.56 -7.64 -16.85
CA LYS A 120 7.45 -6.98 -15.89
C LYS A 120 7.24 -5.49 -15.89
N ILE A 121 7.29 -4.91 -14.70
CA ILE A 121 7.16 -3.48 -14.50
C ILE A 121 8.40 -2.78 -15.06
N ARG A 122 8.18 -1.68 -15.78
CA ARG A 122 9.22 -0.79 -16.28
C ARG A 122 8.89 0.66 -15.99
N PHE A 123 9.94 1.42 -15.73
CA PHE A 123 9.89 2.88 -15.74
C PHE A 123 10.37 3.41 -17.10
N THR A 124 9.69 4.40 -17.61
CA THR A 124 10.07 5.14 -18.81
C THR A 124 10.17 6.62 -18.45
N CYS A 125 11.28 7.24 -18.81
CA CYS A 125 11.54 8.65 -18.56
C CYS A 125 12.18 9.27 -19.81
N ASP A 126 11.65 10.40 -20.26
CA ASP A 126 12.14 11.09 -21.47
C ASP A 126 13.35 11.99 -21.18
N ILE A 127 13.70 12.17 -19.92
CA ILE A 127 14.76 13.08 -19.50
C ILE A 127 15.82 12.31 -18.71
N HIS A 128 17.07 12.39 -19.15
CA HIS A 128 18.24 11.95 -18.39
C HIS A 128 18.90 13.15 -17.74
N LEU A 129 19.03 13.16 -16.40
CA LEU A 129 19.68 14.24 -15.64
C LEU A 129 21.22 14.25 -15.73
N GLY A 130 21.80 13.54 -16.68
CA GLY A 130 23.22 13.68 -17.11
C GLY A 130 24.29 13.07 -16.21
N LEU A 131 24.03 12.87 -14.93
CA LEU A 131 24.94 12.17 -14.00
C LEU A 131 24.15 11.10 -13.26
N PRO A 132 24.61 9.84 -13.27
CA PRO A 132 24.00 8.81 -12.43
C PRO A 132 23.99 9.27 -10.97
N GLY A 133 22.83 9.20 -10.32
CA GLY A 133 22.76 9.38 -8.88
C GLY A 133 23.72 8.39 -8.21
N THR A 134 24.52 8.87 -7.27
CA THR A 134 25.38 7.99 -6.47
C THR A 134 24.47 7.10 -5.64
N ARG A 135 24.59 5.79 -5.82
CA ARG A 135 23.91 4.80 -4.98
C ARG A 135 24.61 4.73 -3.61
N GLU A 136 24.54 5.83 -2.86
CA GLU A 136 24.77 5.74 -1.42
C GLU A 136 23.57 5.03 -0.81
N GLY A 137 23.81 3.87 -0.23
CA GLY A 137 22.74 3.08 0.41
C GLY A 137 22.01 3.92 1.46
N SER A 138 20.69 3.80 1.52
CA SER A 138 19.89 4.43 2.57
C SER A 138 20.31 3.94 3.94
N THR A 139 20.32 4.84 4.92
CA THR A 139 20.46 4.49 6.34
C THR A 139 19.08 4.35 6.99
N GLY A 140 19.01 3.76 8.17
CA GLY A 140 17.77 3.66 8.92
C GLY A 140 17.12 5.01 9.25
N ASP A 141 17.90 6.08 9.31
CA ASP A 141 17.44 7.43 9.69
C ASP A 141 17.06 8.29 8.48
N ASP A 142 17.35 7.84 7.26
CA ASP A 142 16.90 8.53 6.05
C ASP A 142 15.38 8.41 5.90
N VAL A 143 14.75 9.48 5.42
CA VAL A 143 13.30 9.49 5.18
C VAL A 143 12.97 8.60 3.99
N ALA A 144 12.16 7.56 4.22
CA ALA A 144 11.72 6.61 3.20
C ALA A 144 10.34 6.98 2.62
N LEU A 145 9.47 7.56 3.45
CA LEU A 145 8.09 7.82 3.11
C LEU A 145 7.66 9.20 3.61
N VAL A 146 6.93 9.92 2.78
CA VAL A 146 6.22 11.14 3.16
C VAL A 146 4.74 10.95 2.84
N LEU A 147 3.89 11.14 3.84
CA LEU A 147 2.44 11.13 3.68
C LEU A 147 1.83 12.46 4.09
N HIS A 148 0.72 12.82 3.44
CA HIS A 148 -0.10 13.95 3.82
C HIS A 148 -1.32 13.45 4.61
N THR A 149 -1.53 14.01 5.81
CA THR A 149 -2.70 13.71 6.64
C THR A 149 -3.67 14.87 6.59
N SER A 150 -4.98 14.57 6.57
CA SER A 150 -6.03 15.55 6.77
C SER A 150 -5.99 15.99 8.25
N GLY A 151 -5.13 16.96 8.58
CA GLY A 151 -5.07 17.50 9.93
C GLY A 151 -6.36 18.20 10.34
N THR A 152 -6.52 18.50 11.64
CA THR A 152 -7.61 19.31 12.19
C THR A 152 -7.61 20.76 11.68
N THR A 153 -6.60 21.15 10.91
CA THR A 153 -6.43 22.45 10.24
C THR A 153 -6.76 22.33 8.76
N SER A 154 -7.11 23.44 8.13
CA SER A 154 -7.52 23.54 6.72
C SER A 154 -6.46 23.06 5.69
N ARG A 155 -5.23 22.78 6.11
CA ARG A 155 -4.15 22.29 5.23
C ARG A 155 -3.65 20.93 5.70
N PRO A 156 -3.46 19.96 4.80
CA PRO A 156 -2.84 18.68 5.12
C PRO A 156 -1.45 18.86 5.74
N LYS A 157 -1.13 18.01 6.74
CA LYS A 157 0.18 18.00 7.38
C LYS A 157 1.07 16.96 6.71
N ARG A 158 2.28 17.33 6.38
CA ARG A 158 3.30 16.42 5.88
C ARG A 158 3.95 15.66 7.02
N VAL A 159 3.90 14.33 6.93
CA VAL A 159 4.49 13.41 7.92
C VAL A 159 5.64 12.64 7.27
N PRO A 160 6.89 12.95 7.61
CA PRO A 160 8.05 12.18 7.17
C PRO A 160 8.24 10.96 8.08
N LEU A 161 8.48 9.80 7.47
CA LEU A 161 8.79 8.53 8.15
C LEU A 161 10.12 7.98 7.63
N SER A 162 11.02 7.66 8.54
CA SER A 162 12.31 7.07 8.20
C SER A 162 12.18 5.57 7.87
N HIS A 163 13.21 4.99 7.25
CA HIS A 163 13.28 3.54 7.05
C HIS A 163 13.14 2.80 8.39
N ARG A 164 13.77 3.30 9.46
CA ARG A 164 13.67 2.73 10.81
C ARG A 164 12.22 2.75 11.32
N ASN A 165 11.48 3.86 11.13
CA ASN A 165 10.09 3.95 11.54
C ASN A 165 9.23 2.89 10.83
N LEU A 166 9.42 2.74 9.50
CA LEU A 166 8.68 1.74 8.72
C LEU A 166 9.01 0.32 9.15
N ILE A 167 10.29 0.00 9.33
CA ILE A 167 10.73 -1.34 9.75
C ILE A 167 10.16 -1.69 11.13
N VAL A 168 10.31 -0.80 12.12
CA VAL A 168 9.81 -1.04 13.48
C VAL A 168 8.28 -1.12 13.49
N GLY A 169 7.58 -0.19 12.81
CA GLY A 169 6.11 -0.23 12.73
C GLY A 169 5.60 -1.50 12.04
N THR A 170 6.28 -1.94 10.99
CA THR A 170 5.99 -3.19 10.28
C THR A 170 6.19 -4.40 11.21
N GLN A 171 7.34 -4.48 11.91
CA GLN A 171 7.65 -5.58 12.81
C GLN A 171 6.67 -5.67 13.98
N ASN A 172 6.28 -4.54 14.55
CA ASN A 172 5.26 -4.49 15.61
C ASN A 172 3.93 -5.12 15.16
N ILE A 173 3.53 -4.92 13.90
CA ILE A 173 2.31 -5.53 13.35
C ILE A 173 2.49 -7.04 13.15
N VAL A 174 3.65 -7.46 12.61
CA VAL A 174 3.99 -8.88 12.46
C VAL A 174 3.91 -9.59 13.79
N ASP A 175 4.56 -9.04 14.81
CA ASP A 175 4.62 -9.65 16.15
C ASP A 175 3.25 -9.64 16.85
N THR A 176 2.48 -8.55 16.74
CA THR A 176 1.16 -8.43 17.38
C THR A 176 0.18 -9.48 16.87
N TYR A 177 0.18 -9.77 15.57
CA TYR A 177 -0.77 -10.71 14.97
C TYR A 177 -0.14 -12.06 14.62
N GLU A 178 1.10 -12.28 15.05
CA GLU A 178 1.85 -13.51 14.77
C GLU A 178 1.78 -13.87 13.28
N LEU A 179 2.05 -12.85 12.42
CA LEU A 179 2.01 -13.06 10.97
C LEU A 179 3.15 -13.97 10.54
N ALA A 180 2.84 -14.91 9.68
CA ALA A 180 3.75 -15.98 9.23
C ALA A 180 3.73 -16.10 7.68
N PRO A 181 4.66 -16.89 7.10
CA PRO A 181 4.71 -17.08 5.63
C PRO A 181 3.44 -17.73 5.04
N GLU A 182 2.64 -18.37 5.86
CA GLU A 182 1.37 -19.01 5.48
C GLU A 182 0.22 -17.99 5.39
N ASP A 183 0.43 -16.76 5.89
CA ASP A 183 -0.61 -15.75 5.89
C ASP A 183 -0.79 -15.10 4.52
N VAL A 184 -2.05 -14.93 4.17
CA VAL A 184 -2.49 -14.25 2.96
C VAL A 184 -3.35 -13.06 3.36
N SER A 185 -2.87 -11.83 3.09
CA SER A 185 -3.65 -10.62 3.34
C SER A 185 -4.42 -10.17 2.11
N LEU A 186 -5.66 -9.72 2.30
CA LEU A 186 -6.40 -8.99 1.26
C LEU A 186 -6.30 -7.49 1.53
N CYS A 187 -5.48 -6.78 0.75
CA CYS A 187 -5.25 -5.34 0.87
C CYS A 187 -6.35 -4.54 0.19
N VAL A 188 -7.41 -4.23 0.91
CA VAL A 188 -8.54 -3.41 0.43
C VAL A 188 -8.39 -1.92 0.72
N MET A 189 -7.41 -1.56 1.54
CA MET A 189 -7.12 -0.17 1.88
C MET A 189 -6.21 0.48 0.83
N PRO A 190 -6.37 1.80 0.60
CA PRO A 190 -5.52 2.51 -0.36
C PRO A 190 -4.03 2.46 0.02
N LEU A 191 -3.16 2.24 -0.97
CA LEU A 191 -1.70 2.20 -0.80
C LEU A 191 -1.07 3.59 -0.61
N PHE A 192 -1.80 4.66 -0.90
CA PHE A 192 -1.39 6.03 -0.54
C PHE A 192 -1.70 6.40 0.91
N HIS A 193 -2.25 5.48 1.70
CA HIS A 193 -2.42 5.61 3.15
C HIS A 193 -1.56 4.60 3.90
N ILE A 194 -1.09 5.02 5.07
CA ILE A 194 -0.26 4.18 5.96
C ILE A 194 -0.93 2.84 6.30
N HIS A 195 -2.27 2.79 6.36
CA HIS A 195 -3.04 1.59 6.66
C HIS A 195 -2.86 0.53 5.57
N GLY A 196 -3.08 0.86 4.30
CA GLY A 196 -2.90 -0.08 3.19
C GLY A 196 -1.43 -0.42 2.96
N LEU A 197 -0.56 0.61 2.98
CA LEU A 197 0.85 0.45 2.67
C LEU A 197 1.60 -0.34 3.75
N VAL A 198 1.55 0.11 5.00
CA VAL A 198 2.33 -0.50 6.09
C VAL A 198 1.59 -1.66 6.71
N ALA A 199 0.35 -1.44 7.18
CA ALA A 199 -0.32 -2.46 7.99
C ALA A 199 -0.74 -3.69 7.18
N SER A 200 -1.23 -3.53 5.96
CA SER A 200 -1.62 -4.67 5.14
C SER A 200 -0.47 -5.18 4.28
N THR A 201 0.26 -4.29 3.58
CA THR A 201 1.22 -4.71 2.56
C THR A 201 2.60 -5.01 3.14
N LEU A 202 3.27 -4.02 3.78
CA LEU A 202 4.62 -4.24 4.27
C LEU A 202 4.68 -5.28 5.39
N ALA A 203 3.69 -5.32 6.29
CA ALA A 203 3.64 -6.30 7.35
C ALA A 203 3.54 -7.74 6.80
N THR A 204 2.66 -7.96 5.82
CA THR A 204 2.55 -9.27 5.17
C THR A 204 3.81 -9.65 4.41
N LEU A 205 4.40 -8.73 3.65
CA LEU A 205 5.65 -9.01 2.94
C LEU A 205 6.81 -9.30 3.90
N ALA A 206 6.89 -8.59 5.02
CA ALA A 206 7.93 -8.79 6.02
C ALA A 206 7.81 -10.15 6.75
N SER A 207 6.58 -10.66 6.94
CA SER A 207 6.36 -12.00 7.49
C SER A 207 6.65 -13.14 6.51
N GLY A 208 6.86 -12.83 5.22
CA GLY A 208 7.02 -13.84 4.17
C GLY A 208 5.69 -14.32 3.57
N GLY A 209 4.58 -13.71 3.95
CA GLY A 209 3.22 -14.02 3.49
C GLY A 209 2.88 -13.47 2.11
N VAL A 210 1.64 -13.61 1.68
CA VAL A 210 1.14 -13.21 0.36
C VAL A 210 0.21 -12.02 0.47
N VAL A 211 0.43 -10.99 -0.34
CA VAL A 211 -0.49 -9.84 -0.47
C VAL A 211 -1.36 -10.00 -1.70
N VAL A 212 -2.66 -10.12 -1.51
CA VAL A 212 -3.66 -10.00 -2.57
C VAL A 212 -4.07 -8.53 -2.66
N VAL A 213 -3.82 -7.87 -3.79
CA VAL A 213 -4.04 -6.43 -3.96
C VAL A 213 -4.94 -6.13 -5.16
N PRO A 214 -6.28 -6.05 -4.96
CA PRO A 214 -7.19 -5.59 -5.99
C PRO A 214 -7.01 -4.09 -6.26
N ALA A 215 -7.32 -3.64 -7.48
CA ALA A 215 -7.20 -2.22 -7.86
C ALA A 215 -8.07 -1.28 -7.00
N LYS A 216 -9.19 -1.80 -6.50
CA LYS A 216 -10.10 -1.08 -5.58
C LYS A 216 -10.92 -2.07 -4.75
N PHE A 217 -11.39 -1.61 -3.59
CA PHE A 217 -12.37 -2.37 -2.81
C PHE A 217 -13.69 -2.50 -3.57
N ASN A 218 -14.21 -3.73 -3.62
CA ASN A 218 -15.55 -4.02 -4.11
C ASN A 218 -16.22 -5.03 -3.17
N ALA A 219 -17.28 -4.61 -2.49
CA ALA A 219 -18.01 -5.48 -1.55
C ALA A 219 -18.72 -6.66 -2.25
N MET A 220 -18.92 -6.58 -3.59
CA MET A 220 -19.56 -7.67 -4.35
C MET A 220 -18.62 -8.86 -4.52
N ASP A 221 -17.34 -8.60 -4.78
CA ASP A 221 -16.35 -9.60 -5.14
C ASP A 221 -15.46 -10.00 -3.95
N PHE A 222 -15.64 -9.31 -2.81
CA PHE A 222 -14.76 -9.49 -1.64
C PHE A 222 -14.66 -10.95 -1.18
N TRP A 223 -15.81 -11.61 -0.96
CA TRP A 223 -15.82 -12.98 -0.44
C TRP A 223 -15.34 -14.01 -1.46
N SER A 224 -15.60 -13.79 -2.74
CA SER A 224 -15.02 -14.64 -3.78
C SER A 224 -13.50 -14.50 -3.89
N MET A 225 -12.95 -13.31 -3.64
CA MET A 225 -11.49 -13.13 -3.53
C MET A 225 -10.92 -13.82 -2.28
N VAL A 226 -11.62 -13.75 -1.13
CA VAL A 226 -11.21 -14.47 0.08
C VAL A 226 -11.09 -15.96 -0.18
N GLU A 227 -12.10 -16.56 -0.84
CA GLU A 227 -12.12 -17.98 -1.18
C GLU A 227 -11.05 -18.34 -2.22
N ALA A 228 -11.02 -17.61 -3.35
CA ALA A 228 -10.15 -17.91 -4.47
C ALA A 228 -8.64 -17.84 -4.12
N HIS A 229 -8.28 -16.98 -3.19
CA HIS A 229 -6.89 -16.77 -2.79
C HIS A 229 -6.58 -17.28 -1.38
N CYS A 230 -7.51 -18.00 -0.73
CA CYS A 230 -7.33 -18.52 0.63
C CYS A 230 -6.86 -17.43 1.62
N VAL A 231 -7.51 -16.26 1.59
CA VAL A 231 -7.12 -15.11 2.43
C VAL A 231 -7.29 -15.46 3.90
N THR A 232 -6.22 -15.27 4.70
CA THR A 232 -6.23 -15.58 6.13
C THR A 232 -6.57 -14.39 7.01
N TRP A 233 -6.40 -13.17 6.50
CA TRP A 233 -6.77 -11.96 7.22
C TRP A 233 -6.95 -10.75 6.29
N TYR A 234 -7.65 -9.76 6.78
CA TYR A 234 -7.68 -8.44 6.15
C TYR A 234 -7.82 -7.34 7.19
N SER A 235 -7.39 -6.14 6.82
CA SER A 235 -7.53 -4.95 7.65
C SER A 235 -8.28 -3.87 6.89
N ALA A 236 -9.29 -3.27 7.56
CA ALA A 236 -10.11 -2.25 6.94
C ALA A 236 -10.62 -1.21 7.95
N VAL A 237 -11.28 -0.18 7.42
CA VAL A 237 -12.00 0.81 8.22
C VAL A 237 -13.42 0.32 8.54
N PRO A 238 -14.05 0.83 9.62
CA PRO A 238 -15.40 0.41 10.03
C PRO A 238 -16.45 0.42 8.93
N THR A 239 -16.40 1.40 8.02
CA THR A 239 -17.37 1.51 6.91
C THR A 239 -17.29 0.35 5.92
N ILE A 240 -16.09 -0.18 5.68
CA ILE A 240 -15.91 -1.40 4.85
C ILE A 240 -16.49 -2.61 5.58
N HIS A 241 -16.22 -2.77 6.87
CA HIS A 241 -16.77 -3.87 7.67
C HIS A 241 -18.29 -3.83 7.69
N GLN A 242 -18.89 -2.64 7.85
CA GLN A 242 -20.34 -2.44 7.80
C GLN A 242 -20.93 -2.88 6.45
N ALA A 243 -20.29 -2.49 5.35
CA ALA A 243 -20.73 -2.90 4.01
C ALA A 243 -20.69 -4.42 3.83
N LEU A 244 -19.63 -5.08 4.32
CA LEU A 244 -19.45 -6.52 4.23
C LEU A 244 -20.48 -7.27 5.10
N LEU A 245 -20.70 -6.83 6.35
CA LEU A 245 -21.70 -7.43 7.24
C LEU A 245 -23.12 -7.24 6.71
N HIS A 246 -23.46 -6.03 6.26
CA HIS A 246 -24.79 -5.77 5.70
C HIS A 246 -25.06 -6.64 4.46
N ARG A 247 -24.06 -6.83 3.62
CA ARG A 247 -24.16 -7.69 2.44
C ARG A 247 -24.32 -9.15 2.82
N SER A 248 -23.55 -9.68 3.77
CA SER A 248 -23.65 -11.06 4.21
C SER A 248 -25.05 -11.42 4.75
N LYS A 249 -25.72 -10.46 5.39
CA LYS A 249 -27.11 -10.61 5.87
C LYS A 249 -28.15 -10.63 4.74
N ARG A 250 -27.85 -10.03 3.58
CA ARG A 250 -28.82 -9.90 2.44
C ARG A 250 -28.68 -10.99 1.39
N THR A 251 -27.49 -11.49 1.16
CA THR A 251 -27.23 -12.52 0.14
C THR A 251 -27.25 -13.86 0.83
N ALA A 252 -28.44 -14.54 0.92
CA ALA A 252 -28.59 -15.90 1.47
C ALA A 252 -27.40 -16.39 2.33
N GLY A 253 -27.13 -15.65 3.33
CA GLY A 253 -26.08 -15.58 4.36
C GLY A 253 -25.05 -16.70 4.53
N SER A 254 -25.26 -17.87 3.96
CA SER A 254 -24.49 -19.05 4.30
C SER A 254 -23.10 -19.10 3.63
N SER A 255 -22.94 -18.61 2.40
CA SER A 255 -21.66 -18.75 1.69
C SER A 255 -20.57 -17.81 2.23
N ALA A 256 -20.87 -16.51 2.41
CA ALA A 256 -19.88 -15.53 2.93
C ALA A 256 -19.43 -15.90 4.35
N ILE A 257 -20.33 -16.35 5.20
CA ILE A 257 -20.06 -16.81 6.56
C ILE A 257 -19.21 -18.10 6.55
N ALA A 258 -19.57 -19.05 5.69
CA ALA A 258 -18.81 -20.28 5.54
C ALA A 258 -17.37 -20.00 5.04
N ILE A 259 -17.23 -19.14 4.04
CA ILE A 259 -15.93 -18.71 3.50
C ILE A 259 -15.10 -18.01 4.60
N ALA A 260 -15.69 -17.06 5.35
CA ALA A 260 -15.00 -16.40 6.44
C ALA A 260 -14.45 -17.40 7.47
N ARG A 261 -15.29 -18.30 7.95
CA ARG A 261 -14.93 -19.32 8.95
C ARG A 261 -13.91 -20.33 8.45
N GLN A 262 -13.89 -20.59 7.16
CA GLN A 262 -12.97 -21.56 6.56
C GLN A 262 -11.57 -20.98 6.38
N HIS A 263 -11.47 -19.70 6.04
CA HIS A 263 -10.21 -19.10 5.57
C HIS A 263 -9.62 -18.08 6.55
N LEU A 264 -10.44 -17.21 7.14
CA LEU A 264 -9.93 -16.12 7.96
C LEU A 264 -9.46 -16.60 9.34
N ARG A 265 -8.26 -16.17 9.73
CA ARG A 265 -7.75 -16.28 11.11
C ARG A 265 -8.32 -15.17 11.99
N PHE A 266 -8.37 -13.95 11.46
CA PHE A 266 -8.90 -12.75 12.13
C PHE A 266 -9.29 -11.68 11.13
N ILE A 267 -10.07 -10.71 11.61
CA ILE A 267 -10.40 -9.46 10.92
C ILE A 267 -9.81 -8.31 11.75
N ARG A 268 -9.17 -7.34 11.10
CA ARG A 268 -8.60 -6.18 11.79
C ARG A 268 -9.33 -4.91 11.42
N SER A 269 -9.78 -4.14 12.42
CA SER A 269 -10.39 -2.81 12.24
C SER A 269 -9.45 -1.72 12.73
N CYS A 270 -9.31 -0.63 11.98
CA CYS A 270 -8.47 0.51 12.36
C CYS A 270 -8.91 1.81 11.67
N SER A 271 -8.27 2.91 12.03
CA SER A 271 -8.37 4.27 11.46
C SER A 271 -9.63 5.04 11.82
N ALA A 272 -10.61 4.43 12.46
CA ALA A 272 -11.76 5.11 13.07
C ALA A 272 -12.28 4.27 14.24
N PRO A 273 -12.99 4.88 15.21
CA PRO A 273 -13.59 4.14 16.30
C PRO A 273 -14.54 3.04 15.81
N PHE A 274 -14.45 1.88 16.42
CA PHE A 274 -15.30 0.73 16.10
C PHE A 274 -16.28 0.48 17.26
N PRO A 275 -17.60 0.69 17.06
CA PRO A 275 -18.58 0.49 18.14
C PRO A 275 -18.51 -0.94 18.66
N PRO A 276 -18.43 -1.16 19.99
CA PRO A 276 -18.31 -2.50 20.57
C PRO A 276 -19.43 -3.47 20.16
N GLU A 277 -20.65 -2.96 20.05
CA GLU A 277 -21.80 -3.76 19.60
C GLU A 277 -21.60 -4.28 18.18
N PHE A 278 -21.03 -3.45 17.30
CA PHE A 278 -20.78 -3.82 15.93
C PHE A 278 -19.64 -4.83 15.80
N LEU A 279 -18.61 -4.73 16.66
CA LEU A 279 -17.57 -5.73 16.76
C LEU A 279 -18.14 -7.10 17.11
N ILE A 280 -18.98 -7.17 18.15
CA ILE A 280 -19.67 -8.39 18.58
C ILE A 280 -20.56 -8.95 17.46
N ASP A 281 -21.28 -8.08 16.75
CA ASP A 281 -22.11 -8.49 15.61
C ASP A 281 -21.29 -9.15 14.50
N MET A 282 -20.09 -8.61 14.21
CA MET A 282 -19.19 -9.19 13.23
C MET A 282 -18.62 -10.54 13.66
N GLU A 283 -18.14 -10.64 14.91
CA GLU A 283 -17.63 -11.91 15.45
C GLU A 283 -18.71 -12.99 15.44
N ASN A 284 -19.92 -12.65 15.87
CA ASN A 284 -21.08 -13.57 15.83
C ASN A 284 -21.42 -13.99 14.40
N ALA A 285 -21.40 -13.05 13.45
CA ALA A 285 -21.74 -13.32 12.06
C ALA A 285 -20.67 -14.19 11.37
N PHE A 286 -19.40 -13.78 11.44
CA PHE A 286 -18.33 -14.41 10.70
C PHE A 286 -17.63 -15.54 11.46
N GLY A 287 -17.77 -15.60 12.79
CA GLY A 287 -17.19 -16.65 13.63
C GLY A 287 -15.68 -16.63 13.71
N VAL A 288 -15.08 -15.44 13.53
CA VAL A 288 -13.64 -15.20 13.62
C VAL A 288 -13.38 -13.97 14.50
N PRO A 289 -12.24 -13.88 15.20
CA PRO A 289 -11.88 -12.71 16.01
C PRO A 289 -11.87 -11.42 15.20
N VAL A 290 -12.41 -10.34 15.78
CA VAL A 290 -12.31 -8.98 15.22
C VAL A 290 -11.47 -8.13 16.14
N LEU A 291 -10.27 -7.78 15.69
CA LEU A 291 -9.25 -7.08 16.47
C LEU A 291 -9.29 -5.58 16.14
N GLU A 292 -9.48 -4.74 17.16
CA GLU A 292 -9.43 -3.30 16.98
C GLU A 292 -8.01 -2.81 17.23
N ALA A 293 -7.51 -1.95 16.34
CA ALA A 293 -6.23 -1.30 16.48
C ALA A 293 -6.38 0.23 16.41
N TYR A 294 -5.61 0.90 17.25
CA TYR A 294 -5.41 2.34 17.16
C TYR A 294 -4.08 2.65 16.49
N GLY A 295 -4.10 3.56 15.54
CA GLY A 295 -2.91 3.98 14.83
C GLY A 295 -3.04 5.36 14.21
N MET A 296 -1.89 5.93 13.86
CA MET A 296 -1.78 7.22 13.20
C MET A 296 -0.56 7.24 12.28
N THR A 297 -0.58 8.12 11.28
CA THR A 297 0.51 8.22 10.31
C THR A 297 1.85 8.52 10.98
N GLU A 298 1.85 9.42 11.97
CA GLU A 298 3.04 9.84 12.72
C GLU A 298 3.70 8.72 13.53
N ALA A 299 2.98 7.64 13.82
CA ALA A 299 3.49 6.44 14.49
C ALA A 299 3.84 5.29 13.54
N ALA A 300 3.96 5.55 12.24
CA ALA A 300 4.12 4.53 11.20
C ALA A 300 3.03 3.45 11.26
N HIS A 301 1.84 3.81 11.64
CA HIS A 301 0.56 3.15 11.75
C HIS A 301 0.21 2.74 13.19
N GLN A 302 0.67 1.57 13.69
CA GLN A 302 0.12 0.96 14.92
C GLN A 302 0.73 1.53 16.20
N VAL A 303 -0.14 2.04 17.08
CA VAL A 303 0.20 2.48 18.46
C VAL A 303 -0.26 1.43 19.46
N ALA A 304 -1.47 0.88 19.29
CA ALA A 304 -2.04 -0.15 20.15
C ALA A 304 -2.97 -1.07 19.35
N SER A 305 -3.17 -2.27 19.85
CA SER A 305 -4.13 -3.23 19.33
C SER A 305 -4.61 -4.16 20.43
N ASN A 306 -5.81 -4.68 20.26
CA ASN A 306 -6.24 -5.86 21.02
C ASN A 306 -5.37 -7.04 20.60
N PRO A 307 -5.03 -7.92 21.55
CA PRO A 307 -4.25 -9.12 21.29
C PRO A 307 -5.04 -10.17 20.50
#